data_a52613ba3dff687671c3292df316491f
#
_entry.id   a52613ba3dff687671c3292df316491f
#
_cell.length_a   1.000
_cell.length_b   1.000
_cell.length_c   1.000
_cell.angle_alpha   90.00
_cell.angle_beta   90.00
_cell.angle_gamma   90.00
#
_symmetry.space_group_name_H-M   'P 1'
#
loop_
_entity.id
_entity.type
_entity.pdbx_description
1 polymer ?
#
loop_
_entity_poly.entity_id
_entity_poly.type
_entity_poly.pdbx_seq_one_letter_code
_entity_poly.pdbx_strand_id
1 'polypeptide(L)'
;MYIDDLAADDVRPTLDVDLSMEIVSVSQLESIRQQLTHLGFHQSSEDNVICRFRYKDIKVDVMSTKEVGWAPANPWFATGHKKSQTFKLHDTDVRCLSLPYFLASKFSAYLSRGKNEPRASHDIEDIVYVMNYCSNFEHQILQSESEVKDFLINCFEKTLTNTNLQEAVLANLSHEDQQYRYDKIMAKLRFICLEKK
;
A
#
# COMPACT_ATOMS: atom_id res chain seq x y z
N MET A 1 -12.68 3.99 -0.09
CA MET A 1 -11.57 4.46 0.75
C MET A 1 -10.64 5.37 -0.06
N TYR A 2 -9.69 4.86 -0.88
CA TYR A 2 -8.91 5.72 -1.79
C TYR A 2 -9.59 5.91 -3.15
N ILE A 3 -10.50 5.03 -3.48
CA ILE A 3 -11.20 4.97 -4.76
C ILE A 3 -12.55 5.66 -4.63
N ASP A 4 -12.83 6.57 -5.52
CA ASP A 4 -14.05 7.37 -5.60
C ASP A 4 -14.67 7.37 -7.02
N ASP A 5 -14.01 6.70 -7.97
CA ASP A 5 -14.55 6.51 -9.32
C ASP A 5 -15.57 5.36 -9.31
N LEU A 6 -16.81 5.68 -9.65
CA LEU A 6 -17.92 4.71 -9.74
C LEU A 6 -17.75 3.70 -10.88
N ALA A 7 -16.86 4.00 -11.83
CA ALA A 7 -16.49 3.11 -12.93
C ALA A 7 -15.28 2.24 -12.60
N ALA A 8 -14.84 2.23 -11.35
CA ALA A 8 -13.72 1.37 -10.95
C ALA A 8 -14.08 -0.10 -11.17
N ASP A 9 -13.23 -0.79 -11.92
CA ASP A 9 -13.33 -2.24 -12.10
C ASP A 9 -13.20 -2.95 -10.75
N ASP A 10 -13.64 -4.20 -10.69
CA ASP A 10 -13.49 -5.02 -9.50
C ASP A 10 -12.02 -5.11 -9.08
N VAL A 11 -11.79 -4.83 -7.81
CA VAL A 11 -10.47 -5.02 -7.21
C VAL A 11 -10.13 -6.50 -7.24
N ARG A 12 -8.87 -6.81 -7.46
CA ARG A 12 -8.37 -8.18 -7.32
C ARG A 12 -8.80 -8.76 -5.96
N PRO A 13 -9.50 -9.90 -5.94
CA PRO A 13 -9.86 -10.54 -4.70
C PRO A 13 -8.61 -10.84 -3.87
N THR A 14 -8.60 -10.44 -2.61
CA THR A 14 -7.53 -10.76 -1.68
C THR A 14 -8.10 -11.46 -0.44
N LEU A 15 -7.36 -12.44 0.08
CA LEU A 15 -7.61 -13.05 1.37
C LEU A 15 -6.61 -12.57 2.42
N ASP A 16 -5.81 -11.57 2.07
CA ASP A 16 -4.77 -11.02 2.93
C ASP A 16 -5.20 -9.66 3.47
N VAL A 17 -5.02 -9.46 4.77
CA VAL A 17 -5.25 -8.18 5.46
C VAL A 17 -3.94 -7.78 6.13
N ASP A 18 -3.43 -6.61 5.78
CA ASP A 18 -2.24 -6.04 6.40
C ASP A 18 -2.64 -5.11 7.55
N LEU A 19 -2.21 -5.43 8.76
CA LEU A 19 -2.39 -4.60 9.95
C LEU A 19 -1.05 -4.03 10.39
N SER A 20 -0.97 -2.71 10.54
CA SER A 20 0.18 -2.09 11.17
C SER A 20 -0.19 -1.56 12.56
N MET A 21 0.64 -1.87 13.55
CA MET A 21 0.40 -1.54 14.95
C MET A 21 1.60 -0.80 15.53
N GLU A 22 1.35 0.13 16.48
CA GLU A 22 2.42 0.75 17.23
C GLU A 22 2.87 -0.22 18.34
N ILE A 23 3.98 -0.91 18.10
CA ILE A 23 4.56 -1.88 19.02
C ILE A 23 5.93 -1.36 19.44
N VAL A 24 6.16 -1.23 20.75
CA VAL A 24 7.36 -0.61 21.30
C VAL A 24 8.31 -1.63 21.96
N SER A 25 7.87 -2.86 22.20
CA SER A 25 8.69 -3.89 22.85
C SER A 25 8.30 -5.31 22.42
N VAL A 26 9.23 -6.24 22.56
CA VAL A 26 9.00 -7.68 22.34
C VAL A 26 7.92 -8.21 23.28
N SER A 27 7.87 -7.74 24.53
CA SER A 27 6.82 -8.15 25.50
C SER A 27 5.43 -7.77 25.02
N GLN A 28 5.26 -6.55 24.48
CA GLN A 28 4.00 -6.10 23.91
C GLN A 28 3.62 -6.93 22.68
N LEU A 29 4.59 -7.23 21.83
CA LEU A 29 4.40 -8.06 20.64
C LEU A 29 3.89 -9.47 21.02
N GLU A 30 4.49 -10.10 22.04
CA GLU A 30 4.05 -11.40 22.51
C GLU A 30 2.66 -11.34 23.17
N SER A 31 2.33 -10.25 23.86
CA SER A 31 0.98 -10.04 24.39
C SER A 31 -0.06 -9.96 23.26
N ILE A 32 0.26 -9.23 22.16
CA ILE A 32 -0.60 -9.16 20.97
C ILE A 32 -0.79 -10.55 20.36
N ARG A 33 0.29 -11.33 20.22
CA ARG A 33 0.23 -12.70 19.70
C ARG A 33 -0.73 -13.57 20.54
N GLN A 34 -0.62 -13.50 21.86
CA GLN A 34 -1.50 -14.24 22.76
C GLN A 34 -2.96 -13.79 22.62
N GLN A 35 -3.23 -12.50 22.56
CA GLN A 35 -4.57 -11.96 22.37
C GLN A 35 -5.19 -12.43 21.04
N LEU A 36 -4.43 -12.37 19.95
CA LEU A 36 -4.88 -12.88 18.65
C LEU A 36 -5.21 -14.38 18.73
N THR A 37 -4.37 -15.17 19.42
CA THR A 37 -4.63 -16.61 19.62
C THR A 37 -5.94 -16.83 20.39
N HIS A 38 -6.20 -16.06 21.44
CA HIS A 38 -7.46 -16.14 22.18
C HIS A 38 -8.68 -15.76 21.34
N LEU A 39 -8.51 -14.88 20.36
CA LEU A 39 -9.57 -14.52 19.40
C LEU A 39 -9.74 -15.54 18.26
N GLY A 40 -8.99 -16.65 18.30
CA GLY A 40 -9.09 -17.71 17.30
C GLY A 40 -8.17 -17.58 16.09
N PHE A 41 -7.26 -16.59 16.11
CA PHE A 41 -6.20 -16.51 15.10
C PHE A 41 -5.11 -17.52 15.43
N HIS A 42 -4.50 -18.11 14.42
CA HIS A 42 -3.39 -19.04 14.59
C HIS A 42 -2.27 -18.78 13.57
N GLN A 43 -1.05 -19.13 13.94
CA GLN A 43 0.09 -19.15 13.02
C GLN A 43 0.23 -20.58 12.46
N SER A 44 0.60 -20.68 11.18
CA SER A 44 0.83 -21.96 10.51
C SER A 44 2.30 -22.13 10.16
N SER A 45 2.84 -23.32 10.36
CA SER A 45 4.19 -23.66 9.92
C SER A 45 4.34 -23.72 8.40
N GLU A 46 3.23 -23.73 7.67
CA GLU A 46 3.22 -23.66 6.20
C GLU A 46 3.48 -22.24 5.68
N ASP A 47 3.30 -21.22 6.52
CA ASP A 47 3.54 -19.83 6.13
C ASP A 47 5.03 -19.49 6.31
N ASN A 48 5.65 -19.04 5.21
CA ASN A 48 7.04 -18.53 5.23
C ASN A 48 7.15 -17.11 5.81
N VAL A 49 6.04 -16.53 6.28
CA VAL A 49 5.95 -15.16 6.79
C VAL A 49 5.63 -15.21 8.28
N ILE A 50 6.62 -14.84 9.09
CA ILE A 50 6.58 -15.01 10.56
C ILE A 50 5.53 -14.09 11.24
N CYS A 51 5.15 -12.98 10.62
CA CYS A 51 4.13 -12.06 11.14
C CYS A 51 2.70 -12.43 10.71
N ARG A 52 2.53 -13.56 10.00
CA ARG A 52 1.25 -13.99 9.47
C ARG A 52 0.45 -14.79 10.48
N PHE A 53 -0.80 -14.38 10.60
CA PHE A 53 -1.83 -15.13 11.31
C PHE A 53 -2.92 -15.54 10.33
N ARG A 54 -3.67 -16.60 10.67
CA ARG A 54 -4.83 -17.07 9.92
C ARG A 54 -6.06 -17.02 10.81
N TYR A 55 -7.15 -16.52 10.28
CA TYR A 55 -8.47 -16.60 10.87
C TYR A 55 -9.43 -17.14 9.81
N LYS A 56 -9.86 -18.39 9.96
CA LYS A 56 -10.54 -19.13 8.88
C LYS A 56 -9.67 -19.12 7.61
N ASP A 57 -10.21 -18.65 6.49
CA ASP A 57 -9.53 -18.57 5.19
C ASP A 57 -8.78 -17.24 4.98
N ILE A 58 -8.86 -16.31 5.95
CA ILE A 58 -8.25 -14.99 5.84
C ILE A 58 -6.85 -15.04 6.47
N LYS A 59 -5.88 -14.50 5.75
CA LYS A 59 -4.53 -14.24 6.24
C LYS A 59 -4.45 -12.82 6.78
N VAL A 60 -3.79 -12.65 7.92
CA VAL A 60 -3.62 -11.35 8.58
C VAL A 60 -2.15 -11.18 8.91
N ASP A 61 -1.48 -10.26 8.22
CA ASP A 61 -0.09 -9.94 8.47
C ASP A 61 -0.01 -8.78 9.48
N VAL A 62 0.60 -9.04 10.63
CA VAL A 62 0.75 -8.05 11.70
C VAL A 62 2.13 -7.44 11.62
N MET A 63 2.19 -6.17 11.25
CA MET A 63 3.41 -5.39 11.09
C MET A 63 3.50 -4.32 12.17
N SER A 64 4.70 -3.86 12.46
CA SER A 64 4.95 -2.81 13.44
C SER A 64 5.35 -1.48 12.78
N THR A 65 5.12 -0.37 13.47
CA THR A 65 5.66 0.94 13.06
C THR A 65 7.18 1.01 13.19
N LYS A 66 7.78 0.08 13.93
CA LYS A 66 9.24 -0.12 14.06
C LYS A 66 9.51 -1.61 14.02
N GLU A 67 10.69 -1.99 13.56
CA GLU A 67 11.11 -3.40 13.61
C GLU A 67 11.25 -3.85 15.08
N VAL A 68 10.46 -4.82 15.47
CA VAL A 68 10.42 -5.38 16.83
C VAL A 68 10.24 -6.89 16.75
N GLY A 69 11.25 -7.65 17.16
CA GLY A 69 11.18 -9.11 17.18
C GLY A 69 10.83 -9.70 15.82
N TRP A 70 9.70 -10.41 15.73
CA TRP A 70 9.22 -11.00 14.49
C TRP A 70 8.32 -10.08 13.65
N ALA A 71 7.95 -8.89 14.14
CA ALA A 71 7.13 -7.96 13.40
C ALA A 71 7.98 -7.07 12.49
N PRO A 72 7.89 -7.21 11.17
CA PRO A 72 8.58 -6.35 10.24
C PRO A 72 8.00 -4.93 10.28
N ALA A 73 8.79 -3.97 9.83
CA ALA A 73 8.38 -2.59 9.71
C ALA A 73 8.51 -2.08 8.28
N ASN A 74 7.75 -1.02 8.00
CA ASN A 74 7.92 -0.22 6.80
C ASN A 74 8.31 1.21 7.22
N PRO A 75 9.23 1.89 6.51
CA PRO A 75 9.71 3.23 6.89
C PRO A 75 8.59 4.26 7.07
N TRP A 76 7.47 4.07 6.36
CA TRP A 76 6.33 4.99 6.34
C TRP A 76 5.27 4.72 7.40
N PHE A 77 5.34 3.60 8.13
CA PHE A 77 4.29 3.26 9.09
C PHE A 77 4.26 4.21 10.29
N ALA A 78 5.42 4.58 10.85
CA ALA A 78 5.46 5.43 12.05
C ALA A 78 4.82 6.80 11.83
N THR A 79 5.13 7.46 10.70
CA THR A 79 4.53 8.75 10.34
C THR A 79 3.12 8.57 9.80
N GLY A 80 2.90 7.56 8.96
CA GLY A 80 1.60 7.25 8.38
C GLY A 80 0.53 6.92 9.42
N HIS A 81 0.90 6.27 10.54
CA HIS A 81 -0.01 6.05 11.66
C HIS A 81 -0.55 7.35 12.26
N LYS A 82 0.32 8.35 12.43
CA LYS A 82 -0.07 9.68 12.95
C LYS A 82 -0.98 10.43 11.99
N LYS A 83 -0.87 10.13 10.69
CA LYS A 83 -1.62 10.75 9.59
C LYS A 83 -2.71 9.84 9.02
N SER A 84 -3.04 8.76 9.73
CA SER A 84 -4.10 7.84 9.34
C SER A 84 -5.46 8.52 9.37
N GLN A 85 -6.34 8.08 8.49
CA GLN A 85 -7.72 8.54 8.38
C GLN A 85 -8.67 7.44 8.89
N THR A 86 -9.75 7.84 9.54
CA THR A 86 -10.78 6.91 10.01
C THR A 86 -11.87 6.79 8.96
N PHE A 87 -12.18 5.57 8.58
CA PHE A 87 -13.27 5.22 7.67
C PHE A 87 -14.29 4.35 8.40
N LYS A 88 -15.56 4.56 8.11
CA LYS A 88 -16.61 3.73 8.65
C LYS A 88 -16.86 2.55 7.72
N LEU A 89 -16.62 1.34 8.20
CA LEU A 89 -16.93 0.10 7.51
C LEU A 89 -18.07 -0.60 8.26
N HIS A 90 -19.29 -0.50 7.74
CA HIS A 90 -20.50 -0.87 8.47
C HIS A 90 -20.56 -0.11 9.81
N ASP A 91 -20.59 -0.83 10.92
CA ASP A 91 -20.63 -0.25 12.27
C ASP A 91 -19.25 -0.13 12.95
N THR A 92 -18.17 -0.42 12.21
CA THR A 92 -16.80 -0.42 12.74
C THR A 92 -15.99 0.73 12.16
N ASP A 93 -15.32 1.48 13.03
CA ASP A 93 -14.35 2.48 12.62
C ASP A 93 -13.00 1.81 12.31
N VAL A 94 -12.55 1.95 11.08
CA VAL A 94 -11.27 1.40 10.60
C VAL A 94 -10.32 2.55 10.29
N ARG A 95 -9.14 2.51 10.89
CA ARG A 95 -8.06 3.47 10.61
C ARG A 95 -7.20 2.95 9.46
N CYS A 96 -7.04 3.78 8.43
CA CYS A 96 -6.21 3.47 7.27
C CYS A 96 -5.15 4.55 7.08
N LEU A 97 -4.01 4.17 6.53
CA LEU A 97 -3.00 5.15 6.11
C LEU A 97 -3.65 6.18 5.17
N SER A 98 -3.23 7.43 5.22
CA SER A 98 -3.63 8.36 4.15
C SER A 98 -3.00 7.95 2.82
N LEU A 99 -3.58 8.36 1.70
CA LEU A 99 -3.14 7.95 0.37
C LEU A 99 -1.63 8.09 0.12
N PRO A 100 -0.96 9.20 0.47
CA PRO A 100 0.48 9.32 0.26
C PRO A 100 1.28 8.26 1.02
N TYR A 101 0.92 7.96 2.26
CA TYR A 101 1.62 6.96 3.07
C TYR A 101 1.32 5.52 2.64
N PHE A 102 0.10 5.26 2.15
CA PHE A 102 -0.22 3.98 1.53
C PHE A 102 0.66 3.74 0.30
N LEU A 103 0.72 4.69 -0.63
CA LEU A 103 1.55 4.58 -1.83
C LEU A 103 3.04 4.47 -1.50
N ALA A 104 3.53 5.27 -0.56
CA ALA A 104 4.92 5.20 -0.14
C ALA A 104 5.27 3.84 0.47
N SER A 105 4.36 3.25 1.26
CA SER A 105 4.57 1.91 1.81
C SER A 105 4.62 0.83 0.73
N LYS A 106 3.77 0.91 -0.29
CA LYS A 106 3.76 -0.01 -1.44
C LYS A 106 5.01 0.14 -2.31
N PHE A 107 5.41 1.37 -2.64
CA PHE A 107 6.67 1.58 -3.36
C PHE A 107 7.89 1.08 -2.57
N SER A 108 7.93 1.30 -1.25
CA SER A 108 9.02 0.78 -0.42
C SER A 108 9.05 -0.75 -0.39
N ALA A 109 7.89 -1.40 -0.30
CA ALA A 109 7.77 -2.85 -0.36
C ALA A 109 8.27 -3.40 -1.72
N TYR A 110 7.82 -2.82 -2.82
CA TYR A 110 8.29 -3.15 -4.17
C TYR A 110 9.81 -2.98 -4.29
N LEU A 111 10.36 -1.86 -3.82
CA LEU A 111 11.79 -1.57 -3.89
C LEU A 111 12.63 -2.56 -3.04
N SER A 112 12.12 -3.01 -1.90
CA SER A 112 12.81 -3.95 -1.00
C SER A 112 12.78 -5.40 -1.50
N ARG A 113 11.73 -5.81 -2.22
CA ARG A 113 11.58 -7.18 -2.77
C ARG A 113 12.42 -7.47 -4.02
N GLY A 114 13.35 -6.57 -4.39
CA GLY A 114 14.36 -6.82 -5.42
C GLY A 114 14.01 -6.35 -6.83
N LYS A 115 12.87 -5.72 -7.08
CA LYS A 115 12.50 -5.05 -8.35
C LYS A 115 12.50 -5.95 -9.61
N ASN A 116 12.52 -7.28 -9.45
CA ASN A 116 12.91 -8.18 -10.55
C ASN A 116 11.81 -8.34 -11.62
N GLU A 117 10.54 -8.17 -11.25
CA GLU A 117 9.42 -8.34 -12.17
C GLU A 117 8.30 -7.34 -11.85
N PRO A 118 8.40 -6.09 -12.32
CA PRO A 118 7.37 -5.08 -12.00
C PRO A 118 5.96 -5.49 -12.43
N ARG A 119 5.84 -6.24 -13.56
CA ARG A 119 4.55 -6.70 -14.08
C ARG A 119 3.86 -7.73 -13.18
N ALA A 120 4.63 -8.52 -12.44
CA ALA A 120 4.12 -9.54 -11.52
C ALA A 120 4.05 -9.04 -10.05
N SER A 121 4.31 -7.77 -9.82
CA SER A 121 4.32 -7.19 -8.48
C SER A 121 2.92 -6.75 -8.06
N HIS A 122 2.38 -7.41 -7.04
CA HIS A 122 1.12 -6.97 -6.42
C HIS A 122 1.19 -5.56 -5.84
N ASP A 123 2.37 -5.11 -5.41
CA ASP A 123 2.54 -3.74 -4.94
C ASP A 123 2.35 -2.73 -6.09
N ILE A 124 2.87 -3.04 -7.29
CA ILE A 124 2.68 -2.20 -8.48
C ILE A 124 1.22 -2.27 -8.95
N GLU A 125 0.58 -3.43 -8.92
CA GLU A 125 -0.84 -3.59 -9.24
C GLU A 125 -1.71 -2.68 -8.36
N ASP A 126 -1.52 -2.71 -7.04
CA ASP A 126 -2.24 -1.86 -6.08
C ASP A 126 -1.98 -0.36 -6.33
N ILE A 127 -0.73 0.02 -6.62
CA ILE A 127 -0.37 1.41 -6.95
C ILE A 127 -1.07 1.87 -8.23
N VAL A 128 -1.05 1.06 -9.29
CA VAL A 128 -1.67 1.39 -10.58
C VAL A 128 -3.19 1.51 -10.43
N TYR A 129 -3.81 0.60 -9.67
CA TYR A 129 -5.23 0.65 -9.39
C TYR A 129 -5.64 1.98 -8.74
N VAL A 130 -4.91 2.41 -7.71
CA VAL A 130 -5.19 3.68 -7.04
C VAL A 130 -4.90 4.89 -7.95
N MET A 131 -3.82 4.89 -8.71
CA MET A 131 -3.52 5.96 -9.68
C MET A 131 -4.63 6.12 -10.72
N ASN A 132 -5.24 5.01 -11.14
CA ASN A 132 -6.27 5.00 -12.15
C ASN A 132 -7.61 5.54 -11.64
N TYR A 133 -8.02 5.13 -10.43
CA TYR A 133 -9.39 5.32 -9.93
C TYR A 133 -9.53 6.34 -8.79
N CYS A 134 -8.45 6.98 -8.34
CA CYS A 134 -8.50 8.08 -7.39
C CYS A 134 -8.63 9.41 -8.13
N SER A 135 -9.76 10.11 -7.96
CA SER A 135 -10.05 11.36 -8.69
C SER A 135 -9.23 12.55 -8.19
N ASN A 136 -8.93 12.60 -6.90
CA ASN A 136 -8.17 13.68 -6.26
C ASN A 136 -6.71 13.29 -5.94
N PHE A 137 -6.16 12.35 -6.71
CA PHE A 137 -4.83 11.79 -6.54
C PHE A 137 -3.74 12.86 -6.45
N GLU A 138 -3.67 13.75 -7.46
CA GLU A 138 -2.66 14.79 -7.57
C GLU A 138 -2.71 15.75 -6.38
N HIS A 139 -3.90 16.18 -5.99
CA HIS A 139 -4.09 17.08 -4.86
C HIS A 139 -3.61 16.44 -3.55
N GLN A 140 -3.95 15.18 -3.28
CA GLN A 140 -3.52 14.49 -2.06
C GLN A 140 -1.99 14.34 -1.97
N ILE A 141 -1.32 14.08 -3.11
CA ILE A 141 0.14 13.99 -3.14
C ILE A 141 0.79 15.36 -2.92
N LEU A 142 0.34 16.40 -3.64
CA LEU A 142 0.91 17.73 -3.56
C LEU A 142 0.72 18.40 -2.20
N GLN A 143 -0.36 18.06 -1.48
CA GLN A 143 -0.64 18.56 -0.13
C GLN A 143 -0.01 17.70 0.99
N SER A 144 0.68 16.62 0.67
CA SER A 144 1.32 15.78 1.67
C SER A 144 2.60 16.42 2.23
N GLU A 145 3.07 15.88 3.35
CA GLU A 145 4.32 16.33 3.98
C GLU A 145 5.51 16.14 3.04
N SER A 146 6.49 17.05 3.13
CA SER A 146 7.63 17.12 2.19
C SER A 146 8.36 15.78 2.06
N GLU A 147 8.63 15.09 3.17
CA GLU A 147 9.38 13.84 3.15
C GLU A 147 8.71 12.75 2.31
N VAL A 148 7.42 12.50 2.52
CA VAL A 148 6.67 11.48 1.76
C VAL A 148 6.42 11.95 0.34
N LYS A 149 6.17 13.24 0.12
CA LYS A 149 6.01 13.84 -1.20
C LYS A 149 7.26 13.67 -2.05
N ASP A 150 8.42 14.04 -1.53
CA ASP A 150 9.70 13.93 -2.24
C ASP A 150 10.04 12.48 -2.59
N PHE A 151 9.76 11.55 -1.68
CA PHE A 151 9.90 10.12 -1.95
C PHE A 151 8.99 9.66 -3.10
N LEU A 152 7.72 10.06 -3.09
CA LEU A 152 6.76 9.68 -4.12
C LEU A 152 7.11 10.30 -5.47
N ILE A 153 7.50 11.58 -5.50
CA ILE A 153 7.97 12.25 -6.73
C ILE A 153 9.15 11.49 -7.33
N ASN A 154 10.12 11.07 -6.51
CA ASN A 154 11.25 10.28 -6.98
C ASN A 154 10.82 8.91 -7.57
N CYS A 155 9.80 8.27 -6.98
CA CYS A 155 9.22 7.05 -7.53
C CYS A 155 8.48 7.32 -8.85
N PHE A 156 7.76 8.42 -8.97
CA PHE A 156 7.04 8.82 -10.18
C PHE A 156 8.01 9.19 -11.32
N GLU A 157 9.08 9.94 -11.04
CA GLU A 157 10.14 10.24 -12.01
C GLU A 157 10.77 8.94 -12.57
N LYS A 158 11.01 7.95 -11.69
CA LYS A 158 11.47 6.62 -12.12
C LYS A 158 10.45 5.90 -12.99
N THR A 159 9.17 5.97 -12.64
CA THR A 159 8.10 5.37 -13.44
C THR A 159 8.02 6.02 -14.82
N LEU A 160 8.17 7.34 -14.90
CA LEU A 160 8.14 8.10 -16.16
C LEU A 160 9.35 7.83 -17.08
N THR A 161 10.46 7.34 -16.54
CA THR A 161 11.73 7.14 -17.28
C THR A 161 12.14 5.69 -17.46
N ASN A 162 11.50 4.74 -16.76
CA ASN A 162 11.83 3.33 -16.81
C ASN A 162 10.80 2.54 -17.62
N THR A 163 11.21 2.00 -18.77
CA THR A 163 10.33 1.25 -19.68
C THR A 163 9.66 0.05 -19.00
N ASN A 164 10.36 -0.69 -18.14
CA ASN A 164 9.79 -1.85 -17.45
C ASN A 164 8.65 -1.45 -16.48
N LEU A 165 8.80 -0.30 -15.80
CA LEU A 165 7.73 0.24 -14.95
C LEU A 165 6.55 0.75 -15.78
N GLN A 166 6.81 1.42 -16.91
CA GLN A 166 5.75 1.85 -17.83
C GLN A 166 4.96 0.67 -18.38
N GLU A 167 5.65 -0.39 -18.79
CA GLU A 167 5.02 -1.63 -19.23
C GLU A 167 4.22 -2.30 -18.10
N ALA A 168 4.70 -2.25 -16.85
CA ALA A 168 3.97 -2.76 -15.71
C ALA A 168 2.71 -1.93 -15.43
N VAL A 169 2.77 -0.60 -15.55
CA VAL A 169 1.58 0.25 -15.47
C VAL A 169 0.56 -0.17 -16.53
N LEU A 170 1.00 -0.31 -17.77
CA LEU A 170 0.11 -0.70 -18.87
C LEU A 170 -0.52 -2.09 -18.63
N ALA A 171 0.29 -3.07 -18.21
CA ALA A 171 -0.15 -4.46 -18.00
C ALA A 171 -1.18 -4.61 -16.86
N ASN A 172 -1.20 -3.69 -15.90
CA ASN A 172 -2.14 -3.69 -14.78
C ASN A 172 -3.40 -2.83 -15.01
N LEU A 173 -3.64 -2.42 -16.25
CA LEU A 173 -4.86 -1.72 -16.65
C LEU A 173 -5.80 -2.66 -17.40
N SER A 174 -7.12 -2.45 -17.23
CA SER A 174 -8.12 -3.15 -18.02
C SER A 174 -7.87 -2.98 -19.51
N HIS A 175 -8.09 -4.02 -20.31
CA HIS A 175 -7.92 -3.97 -21.76
C HIS A 175 -8.85 -2.95 -22.43
N GLU A 176 -10.01 -2.71 -21.83
CA GLU A 176 -10.90 -1.65 -22.27
C GLU A 176 -10.30 -0.29 -21.93
N ASP A 177 -10.16 0.57 -22.93
CA ASP A 177 -9.55 1.91 -22.80
C ASP A 177 -8.11 1.93 -22.21
N GLN A 178 -7.38 0.83 -22.31
CA GLN A 178 -6.07 0.66 -21.70
C GLN A 178 -5.11 1.81 -22.01
N GLN A 179 -4.99 2.20 -23.28
CA GLN A 179 -4.08 3.28 -23.69
C GLN A 179 -4.53 4.63 -23.13
N TYR A 180 -5.82 4.92 -23.15
CA TYR A 180 -6.36 6.16 -22.58
C TYR A 180 -6.09 6.26 -21.06
N ARG A 181 -6.30 5.15 -20.32
CA ARG A 181 -6.03 5.07 -18.87
C ARG A 181 -4.53 5.24 -18.58
N TYR A 182 -3.69 4.60 -19.37
CA TYR A 182 -2.24 4.76 -19.28
C TYR A 182 -1.81 6.22 -19.48
N ASP A 183 -2.28 6.86 -20.55
CA ASP A 183 -1.95 8.26 -20.85
C ASP A 183 -2.42 9.21 -19.74
N LYS A 184 -3.60 8.95 -19.17
CA LYS A 184 -4.14 9.68 -18.02
C LYS A 184 -3.23 9.55 -16.78
N ILE A 185 -2.79 8.34 -16.44
CA ILE A 185 -1.85 8.10 -15.34
C ILE A 185 -0.53 8.85 -15.59
N MET A 186 0.06 8.69 -16.79
CA MET A 186 1.32 9.34 -17.12
C MET A 186 1.21 10.87 -17.07
N ALA A 187 0.06 11.44 -17.44
CA ALA A 187 -0.21 12.87 -17.33
C ALA A 187 -0.26 13.32 -15.84
N LYS A 188 -0.96 12.58 -14.97
CA LYS A 188 -0.99 12.85 -13.52
C LYS A 188 0.43 12.86 -12.93
N LEU A 189 1.25 11.85 -13.26
CA LEU A 189 2.61 11.76 -12.73
C LEU A 189 3.50 12.93 -13.22
N ARG A 190 3.41 13.27 -14.51
CA ARG A 190 4.15 14.45 -15.06
C ARG A 190 3.73 15.73 -14.37
N PHE A 191 2.42 15.94 -14.16
CA PHE A 191 1.90 17.12 -13.49
C PHE A 191 2.48 17.25 -12.08
N ILE A 192 2.43 16.18 -11.26
CA ILE A 192 2.98 16.17 -9.89
C ILE A 192 4.48 16.47 -9.89
N CYS A 193 5.24 15.87 -10.82
CA CYS A 193 6.69 16.10 -10.92
C CYS A 193 7.05 17.54 -11.34
N LEU A 194 6.19 18.23 -12.10
CA LEU A 194 6.37 19.62 -12.49
C LEU A 194 6.05 20.61 -11.37
N GLU A 195 5.03 20.31 -10.55
CA GLU A 195 4.59 21.11 -9.41
C GLU A 195 5.48 20.93 -8.16
N LYS A 196 6.64 20.35 -8.32
CA LYS A 196 7.64 20.00 -7.28
C LYS A 196 8.19 21.21 -6.50
N LYS A 197 7.80 22.44 -6.85
CA LYS A 197 8.37 23.68 -6.30
C LYS A 197 7.82 24.04 -4.92
#